data_f1b7fec432f2cb674fe355f99103b7da
#
_entry.id   f1b7fec432f2cb674fe355f99103b7da
#
_cell.length_a   1.000
_cell.length_b   1.000
_cell.length_c   1.000
_cell.angle_alpha   90.00
_cell.angle_beta   90.00
_cell.angle_gamma   90.00
#
_symmetry.space_group_name_H-M   'P 1'
#
loop_
_entity.id
_entity.type
_entity.pdbx_description
1 polymer ?
#
loop_
_entity_poly.entity_id
_entity_poly.type
_entity_poly.pdbx_seq_one_letter_code
_entity_poly.pdbx_strand_id
1 'polypeptide(L)'
;VKALHERLRALPPERLRGIRRGIEKESLRALPGAGLALTPHPAALGSALTHPLITTDFSESQLELITGVHRDADACLAELTEIHQAVYHALGTQPDAEQMWVGSMPCGLPTDETIPLGRYGSSNVGRAKS
;
A
#
# COMPACT_ATOMS: atom_id res chain seq x y z
N VAL A 1 2.34 10.01 30.63
CA VAL A 1 3.37 9.03 30.25
C VAL A 1 3.54 7.97 31.34
N LYS A 2 3.73 8.37 32.63
CA LYS A 2 3.94 7.44 33.76
C LYS A 2 2.76 6.46 33.93
N ALA A 3 1.52 6.97 33.88
CA ALA A 3 0.31 6.15 34.01
C ALA A 3 0.14 5.14 32.84
N LEU A 4 0.58 5.47 31.61
CA LEU A 4 0.56 4.55 30.48
C LEU A 4 1.55 3.40 30.68
N HIS A 5 2.78 3.70 31.14
CA HIS A 5 3.78 2.68 31.45
C HIS A 5 3.32 1.69 32.53
N GLU A 6 2.69 2.20 33.59
CA GLU A 6 2.14 1.39 34.67
C GLU A 6 1.02 0.47 34.16
N ARG A 7 0.12 0.99 33.30
CA ARG A 7 -0.95 0.19 32.66
C ARG A 7 -0.39 -0.88 31.73
N LEU A 8 0.63 -0.57 30.95
CA LEU A 8 1.27 -1.55 30.07
C LEU A 8 1.96 -2.68 30.86
N ARG A 9 2.66 -2.33 31.96
CA ARG A 9 3.30 -3.33 32.83
C ARG A 9 2.28 -4.22 33.57
N ALA A 10 1.09 -3.72 33.81
CA ALA A 10 0.02 -4.46 34.48
C ALA A 10 -0.76 -5.39 33.51
N LEU A 11 -0.48 -5.35 32.20
CA LEU A 11 -1.13 -6.25 31.25
C LEU A 11 -0.69 -7.70 31.50
N PRO A 12 -1.63 -8.64 31.65
CA PRO A 12 -1.28 -10.05 31.75
C PRO A 12 -0.58 -10.51 30.47
N PRO A 13 0.50 -11.33 30.56
CA PRO A 13 1.20 -11.84 29.38
C PRO A 13 0.29 -12.57 28.38
N GLU A 14 -0.79 -13.16 28.83
CA GLU A 14 -1.80 -13.86 28.02
C GLU A 14 -2.48 -12.94 27.01
N ARG A 15 -2.67 -11.66 27.36
CA ARG A 15 -3.24 -10.67 26.44
C ARG A 15 -2.32 -10.35 25.27
N LEU A 16 -1.01 -10.52 25.44
CA LEU A 16 -0.03 -10.27 24.41
C LEU A 16 0.16 -11.47 23.46
N ARG A 17 -0.21 -12.68 23.90
CA ARG A 17 -0.08 -13.90 23.09
C ARG A 17 -1.13 -14.06 22.00
N GLY A 18 -2.25 -13.37 22.10
CA GLY A 18 -3.37 -13.46 21.16
C GLY A 18 -3.47 -12.28 20.19
N ILE A 19 -2.43 -11.45 20.09
CA ILE A 19 -2.43 -10.27 19.21
C ILE A 19 -2.57 -10.73 17.77
N ARG A 20 -3.56 -10.18 17.10
CA ARG A 20 -3.72 -10.27 15.65
C ARG A 20 -3.15 -9.03 14.99
N ARG A 21 -2.58 -9.20 13.81
CA ARG A 21 -1.97 -8.13 13.04
C ARG A 21 -2.27 -8.28 11.56
N GLY A 22 -2.39 -7.15 10.88
CA GLY A 22 -2.35 -7.00 9.46
C GLY A 22 -1.40 -5.86 9.12
N ILE A 23 -0.97 -5.78 7.89
CA ILE A 23 -0.09 -4.72 7.38
C ILE A 23 -0.78 -4.08 6.18
N GLU A 24 -0.80 -2.76 6.19
CA GLU A 24 -1.05 -1.92 5.02
C GLU A 24 0.28 -1.27 4.66
N LYS A 25 0.80 -1.58 3.48
CA LYS A 25 2.05 -1.04 2.98
C LYS A 25 1.78 -0.16 1.77
N GLU A 26 2.05 1.11 1.93
CA GLU A 26 1.95 2.09 0.85
C GLU A 26 3.29 2.26 0.12
N SER A 27 3.22 2.47 -1.18
CA SER A 27 4.38 2.79 -2.01
C SER A 27 3.95 3.62 -3.21
N LEU A 28 4.79 4.58 -3.60
CA LEU A 28 4.64 5.24 -4.88
C LEU A 28 5.17 4.33 -6.00
N ARG A 29 4.50 4.34 -7.15
CA ARG A 29 5.08 3.78 -8.39
C ARG A 29 6.09 4.76 -8.95
N ALA A 30 7.26 4.27 -9.30
CA ALA A 30 8.35 5.06 -9.81
C ALA A 30 8.90 4.47 -11.11
N LEU A 31 9.43 5.35 -11.95
CA LEU A 31 10.18 4.97 -13.14
C LEU A 31 11.62 4.56 -12.77
N PRO A 32 12.34 3.83 -13.62
CA PRO A 32 13.74 3.45 -13.37
C PRO A 32 14.66 4.63 -13.05
N GLY A 33 14.35 5.84 -13.56
CA GLY A 33 15.07 7.08 -13.26
C GLY A 33 14.66 7.75 -11.95
N ALA A 34 13.95 7.04 -11.06
CA ALA A 34 13.44 7.52 -9.78
C ALA A 34 12.41 8.67 -9.86
N GLY A 35 11.87 8.97 -11.03
CA GLY A 35 10.73 9.88 -11.19
C GLY A 35 9.41 9.20 -10.85
N LEU A 36 8.40 9.97 -10.41
CA LEU A 36 7.06 9.46 -10.16
C LEU A 36 6.43 8.90 -11.45
N ALA A 37 5.87 7.70 -11.41
CA ALA A 37 5.08 7.16 -12.51
C ALA A 37 3.71 7.83 -12.55
N LEU A 38 3.36 8.44 -13.68
CA LEU A 38 2.10 9.19 -13.87
C LEU A 38 1.04 8.39 -14.65
N THR A 39 1.34 7.13 -14.95
CA THR A 39 0.44 6.22 -15.67
C THR A 39 -0.78 5.87 -14.84
N PRO A 40 -1.89 5.44 -15.44
CA PRO A 40 -3.03 4.89 -14.72
C PRO A 40 -2.66 3.67 -13.86
N HIS A 41 -3.51 3.34 -12.90
CA HIS A 41 -3.39 2.08 -12.14
C HIS A 41 -3.27 0.89 -13.10
N PRO A 42 -2.25 0.02 -12.95
CA PRO A 42 -1.99 -1.06 -13.89
C PRO A 42 -3.18 -2.03 -13.99
N ALA A 43 -3.71 -2.20 -15.20
CA ALA A 43 -4.86 -3.09 -15.43
C ALA A 43 -4.60 -4.56 -14.99
N ALA A 44 -3.34 -5.00 -15.04
CA ALA A 44 -2.92 -6.32 -14.57
C ALA A 44 -3.13 -6.54 -13.07
N LEU A 45 -3.21 -5.45 -12.28
CA LEU A 45 -3.52 -5.51 -10.84
C LEU A 45 -5.03 -5.52 -10.55
N GLY A 46 -5.87 -5.48 -11.57
CA GLY A 46 -7.32 -5.43 -11.43
C GLY A 46 -7.83 -4.05 -11.02
N SER A 47 -8.97 -4.02 -10.37
CA SER A 47 -9.60 -2.76 -9.98
C SER A 47 -9.09 -2.25 -8.62
N ALA A 48 -8.51 -1.07 -8.59
CA ALA A 48 -8.09 -0.41 -7.34
C ALA A 48 -9.23 -0.16 -6.34
N LEU A 49 -10.49 -0.23 -6.75
CA LEU A 49 -11.65 -0.04 -5.86
C LEU A 49 -12.21 -1.33 -5.28
N THR A 50 -11.93 -2.47 -5.89
CA THR A 50 -12.59 -3.74 -5.53
C THR A 50 -11.60 -4.87 -5.26
N HIS A 51 -10.31 -4.67 -5.52
CA HIS A 51 -9.31 -5.67 -5.21
C HIS A 51 -9.11 -5.75 -3.69
N PRO A 52 -9.17 -6.93 -3.07
CA PRO A 52 -9.15 -7.04 -1.60
C PRO A 52 -7.78 -6.77 -0.98
N LEU A 53 -6.70 -6.87 -1.76
CA LEU A 53 -5.32 -6.83 -1.26
C LEU A 53 -4.48 -5.71 -1.87
N ILE A 54 -4.94 -5.11 -2.97
CA ILE A 54 -4.18 -4.09 -3.71
C ILE A 54 -5.14 -2.97 -4.09
N THR A 55 -4.88 -1.78 -3.58
CA THR A 55 -5.68 -0.59 -3.85
C THR A 55 -4.81 0.61 -4.18
N THR A 56 -5.43 1.75 -4.37
CA THR A 56 -4.78 3.06 -4.43
C THR A 56 -5.46 3.98 -3.42
N ASP A 57 -4.84 5.11 -3.12
CA ASP A 57 -5.45 6.12 -2.28
C ASP A 57 -5.57 7.44 -3.04
N PHE A 58 -5.21 8.59 -2.47
CA PHE A 58 -5.41 9.91 -3.11
C PHE A 58 -4.71 10.05 -4.45
N SER A 59 -3.51 9.50 -4.61
CA SER A 59 -2.76 9.55 -5.87
C SER A 59 -2.95 8.28 -6.71
N GLU A 60 -3.18 8.45 -8.01
CA GLU A 60 -3.19 7.35 -8.98
C GLU A 60 -1.82 6.62 -9.03
N SER A 61 -0.75 7.30 -8.64
CA SER A 61 0.60 6.74 -8.61
C SER A 61 0.90 5.91 -7.36
N GLN A 62 0.00 5.90 -6.38
CA GLN A 62 0.17 5.15 -5.14
C GLN A 62 -0.41 3.74 -5.27
N LEU A 63 0.28 2.79 -4.68
CA LEU A 63 -0.23 1.44 -4.42
C LEU A 63 -0.22 1.20 -2.92
N GLU A 64 -1.31 0.64 -2.43
CA GLU A 64 -1.49 0.19 -1.07
C GLU A 64 -1.69 -1.33 -1.08
N LEU A 65 -0.81 -2.03 -0.40
CA LEU A 65 -0.80 -3.49 -0.28
C LEU A 65 -1.34 -3.88 1.09
N ILE A 66 -2.41 -4.64 1.14
CA ILE A 66 -3.18 -4.94 2.35
C ILE A 66 -3.13 -6.44 2.61
N THR A 67 -2.63 -6.86 3.76
CA THR A 67 -2.69 -8.27 4.17
C THR A 67 -4.00 -8.59 4.89
N GLY A 68 -4.32 -9.87 4.96
CA GLY A 68 -5.30 -10.38 5.91
C GLY A 68 -4.82 -10.23 7.36
N VAL A 69 -5.61 -10.79 8.28
CA VAL A 69 -5.32 -10.73 9.72
C VAL A 69 -4.69 -12.03 10.18
N HIS A 70 -3.46 -11.95 10.68
CA HIS A 70 -2.65 -13.08 11.12
C HIS A 70 -2.39 -13.10 12.62
N ARG A 71 -2.12 -14.28 13.17
CA ARG A 71 -1.76 -14.48 14.59
C ARG A 71 -0.26 -14.45 14.82
N ASP A 72 0.54 -14.71 13.79
CA ASP A 72 2.01 -14.64 13.86
C ASP A 72 2.57 -13.67 12.81
N ALA A 73 3.79 -13.25 13.02
CA ALA A 73 4.45 -12.28 12.16
C ALA A 73 4.92 -12.90 10.84
N ASP A 74 5.33 -14.16 10.86
CA ASP A 74 5.88 -14.82 9.69
C ASP A 74 4.80 -15.06 8.64
N ALA A 75 3.59 -15.50 9.05
CA ALA A 75 2.47 -15.64 8.15
C ALA A 75 2.03 -14.29 7.53
N CYS A 76 2.03 -13.24 8.33
CA CYS A 76 1.72 -11.89 7.85
C CYS A 76 2.75 -11.40 6.83
N LEU A 77 4.03 -11.61 7.12
CA LEU A 77 5.13 -11.25 6.21
C LEU A 77 5.12 -12.10 4.94
N ALA A 78 4.79 -13.39 5.04
CA ALA A 78 4.69 -14.27 3.87
C ALA A 78 3.61 -13.78 2.91
N GLU A 79 2.41 -13.48 3.41
CA GLU A 79 1.32 -12.92 2.58
C GLU A 79 1.72 -11.57 1.97
N LEU A 80 2.30 -10.66 2.74
CA LEU A 80 2.79 -9.38 2.20
C LEU A 80 3.82 -9.60 1.09
N THR A 81 4.70 -10.59 1.25
CA THR A 81 5.71 -10.93 0.25
C THR A 81 5.07 -11.44 -1.04
N GLU A 82 4.06 -12.29 -0.96
CA GLU A 82 3.33 -12.79 -2.12
C GLU A 82 2.62 -11.65 -2.87
N ILE A 83 1.93 -10.76 -2.14
CA ILE A 83 1.29 -9.57 -2.72
C ILE A 83 2.33 -8.69 -3.42
N HIS A 84 3.46 -8.46 -2.75
CA HIS A 84 4.55 -7.64 -3.26
C HIS A 84 5.16 -8.22 -4.55
N GLN A 85 5.36 -9.54 -4.61
CA GLN A 85 5.85 -10.22 -5.80
C GLN A 85 4.87 -10.13 -6.98
N ALA A 86 3.58 -10.29 -6.71
CA ALA A 86 2.53 -10.14 -7.73
C ALA A 86 2.52 -8.72 -8.30
N VAL A 87 2.65 -7.70 -7.45
CA VAL A 87 2.75 -6.30 -7.88
C VAL A 87 3.99 -6.07 -8.72
N TYR A 88 5.16 -6.55 -8.29
CA TYR A 88 6.41 -6.41 -9.09
C TYR A 88 6.30 -7.06 -10.46
N HIS A 89 5.68 -8.23 -10.53
CA HIS A 89 5.45 -8.90 -11.81
C HIS A 89 4.56 -8.04 -12.73
N ALA A 90 3.47 -7.51 -12.20
CA ALA A 90 2.56 -6.66 -12.97
C ALA A 90 3.22 -5.35 -13.42
N LEU A 91 4.00 -4.70 -12.56
CA LEU A 91 4.72 -3.46 -12.89
C LEU A 91 5.82 -3.69 -13.92
N GLY A 92 6.51 -4.82 -13.87
CA GLY A 92 7.53 -5.19 -14.84
C GLY A 92 6.99 -5.41 -16.27
N THR A 93 5.69 -5.62 -16.42
CA THR A 93 5.03 -5.73 -17.74
C THR A 93 4.59 -4.37 -18.31
N GLN A 94 4.69 -3.28 -17.54
CA GLN A 94 4.39 -1.95 -18.04
C GLN A 94 5.46 -1.46 -19.03
N PRO A 95 5.10 -0.61 -20.01
CA PRO A 95 6.04 -0.13 -21.04
C PRO A 95 7.31 0.49 -20.48
N ASP A 96 7.22 1.17 -19.35
CA ASP A 96 8.32 1.88 -18.71
C ASP A 96 9.01 1.10 -17.59
N ALA A 97 8.68 -0.20 -17.43
CA ALA A 97 9.21 -1.06 -16.37
C ALA A 97 9.14 -0.42 -14.97
N GLU A 98 7.95 0.05 -14.61
CA GLU A 98 7.71 0.70 -13.33
C GLU A 98 8.08 -0.19 -12.15
N GLN A 99 8.38 0.42 -11.01
CA GLN A 99 8.72 -0.27 -9.78
C GLN A 99 8.10 0.44 -8.56
N MET A 100 7.95 -0.28 -7.46
CA MET A 100 7.56 0.34 -6.21
C MET A 100 8.73 1.06 -5.57
N TRP A 101 8.52 2.31 -5.19
CA TRP A 101 9.49 3.09 -4.44
C TRP A 101 9.61 2.54 -3.01
N VAL A 102 10.83 2.27 -2.57
CA VAL A 102 11.08 1.60 -1.27
C VAL A 102 11.48 2.56 -0.15
N GLY A 103 11.77 3.82 -0.47
CA GLY A 103 12.22 4.81 0.50
C GLY A 103 11.06 5.48 1.25
N SER A 104 11.35 5.99 2.46
CA SER A 104 10.41 6.84 3.21
C SER A 104 10.31 8.26 2.66
N MET A 105 11.36 8.73 1.98
CA MET A 105 11.34 9.99 1.24
C MET A 105 10.66 9.76 -0.11
N PRO A 106 9.91 10.73 -0.64
CA PRO A 106 9.30 10.58 -1.95
C PRO A 106 10.36 10.40 -3.04
N CYS A 107 9.98 9.71 -4.13
CA CYS A 107 10.76 9.70 -5.36
C CYS A 107 10.78 11.11 -5.99
N GLY A 108 11.42 11.26 -7.15
CA GLY A 108 11.42 12.53 -7.88
C GLY A 108 10.00 12.95 -8.24
N LEU A 109 9.46 13.91 -7.49
CA LEU A 109 8.10 14.41 -7.70
C LEU A 109 8.08 15.49 -8.77
N PRO A 110 7.09 15.49 -9.66
CA PRO A 110 6.80 16.63 -10.52
C PRO A 110 6.15 17.76 -9.70
N THR A 111 5.68 18.82 -10.37
CA THR A 111 4.89 19.86 -9.70
C THR A 111 3.54 19.30 -9.25
N ASP A 112 2.98 19.85 -8.17
CA ASP A 112 1.75 19.36 -7.54
C ASP A 112 0.59 19.24 -8.53
N GLU A 113 0.50 20.18 -9.50
CA GLU A 113 -0.56 20.19 -10.51
C GLU A 113 -0.49 19.02 -11.50
N THR A 114 0.66 18.35 -11.60
CA THR A 114 0.87 17.23 -12.52
C THR A 114 0.74 15.86 -11.83
N ILE A 115 0.70 15.82 -10.49
CA ILE A 115 0.49 14.57 -9.76
C ILE A 115 -0.96 14.09 -9.98
N PRO A 116 -1.15 12.90 -10.57
CA PRO A 116 -2.49 12.45 -10.88
C PRO A 116 -3.25 12.03 -9.62
N LEU A 117 -4.45 12.56 -9.46
CA LEU A 117 -5.39 12.06 -8.45
C LEU A 117 -5.95 10.71 -8.87
N GLY A 118 -6.34 9.89 -7.89
CA GLY A 118 -6.90 8.57 -8.12
C GLY A 118 -8.14 8.62 -9.01
N ARG A 119 -8.20 7.73 -10.00
CA ARG A 119 -9.27 7.68 -11.01
C ARG A 119 -10.36 6.71 -10.57
N TYR A 120 -11.15 7.10 -9.62
CA TYR A 120 -12.18 6.24 -9.01
C TYR A 120 -13.46 6.11 -9.82
N GLY A 121 -13.56 6.77 -10.97
CA GLY A 121 -14.75 6.75 -11.82
C GLY A 121 -15.95 7.49 -11.22
N SER A 122 -17.11 7.29 -11.84
CA SER A 122 -18.36 7.99 -11.48
C SER A 122 -19.24 7.22 -10.47
N SER A 123 -18.76 6.12 -9.91
CA SER A 123 -19.48 5.37 -8.88
C SER A 123 -19.65 6.18 -7.59
N ASN A 124 -20.53 5.74 -6.69
CA ASN A 124 -20.70 6.41 -5.40
C ASN A 124 -19.40 6.45 -4.58
N VAL A 125 -18.61 5.39 -4.65
CA VAL A 125 -17.28 5.32 -4.02
C VAL A 125 -16.31 6.28 -4.69
N GLY A 126 -16.29 6.31 -6.02
CA GLY A 126 -15.46 7.25 -6.78
C GLY A 126 -15.74 8.70 -6.43
N ARG A 127 -17.04 9.08 -6.37
CA ARG A 127 -17.45 10.44 -5.98
C ARG A 127 -17.16 10.78 -4.52
N ALA A 128 -17.10 9.81 -3.64
CA ALA A 128 -16.77 10.06 -2.23
C ALA A 128 -15.27 10.25 -1.99
N LYS A 129 -14.42 9.76 -2.90
CA LYS A 129 -12.96 9.88 -2.83
C LYS A 129 -12.40 11.06 -3.65
N SER A 130 -13.16 11.62 -4.57
CA SER A 130 -12.82 12.78 -5.39
C SER A 130 -13.33 14.09 -4.77
#